data_8124265d4687ec6b3b70bb72de7ee813
#
_entry.id   8124265d4687ec6b3b70bb72de7ee813
#
_cell.length_a   1.000
_cell.length_b   1.000
_cell.length_c   1.000
_cell.angle_alpha   90.00
_cell.angle_beta   90.00
_cell.angle_gamma   90.00
#
_symmetry.space_group_name_H-M   'P 1'
#
loop_
_entity.id
_entity.type
_entity.pdbx_description
1 polymer ?
#
loop_
_entity_poly.entity_id
_entity_poly.type
_entity_poly.pdbx_seq_one_letter_code
_entity_poly.pdbx_strand_id
1 'polypeptide(L)'
;MQARYRDQVVPALMQEFKYGNIMEVPRIEKVVINIGLGEANENQKLLDGAVEDLRIITGQQPVITKAKKSIATFKLREGRAIGVKVTLRGEKMWSLVDRLINIALPRVRDFRGIPDRLDGRGNFTIGLREQLMFAEIQYDKIDKVRGMEITIVTTARTDEEGRRLLALMGMPFQKN
;
A
#
# COMPACT_ATOMS: atom_id res chain seq x y z
N MET A 1 -2.42 -13.66 -7.98
CA MET A 1 -3.54 -12.82 -7.46
C MET A 1 -4.62 -12.49 -8.47
N GLN A 2 -4.32 -12.04 -9.69
CA GLN A 2 -5.35 -11.69 -10.68
C GLN A 2 -6.29 -12.85 -11.03
N ALA A 3 -5.75 -14.06 -11.26
CA ALA A 3 -6.55 -15.26 -11.50
C ALA A 3 -7.46 -15.56 -10.31
N ARG A 4 -6.93 -15.54 -9.07
CA ARG A 4 -7.73 -15.73 -7.85
C ARG A 4 -8.90 -14.76 -7.77
N TYR A 5 -8.67 -13.48 -8.08
CA TYR A 5 -9.74 -12.48 -8.12
C TYR A 5 -10.84 -12.88 -9.10
N ARG A 6 -10.47 -13.24 -10.35
CA ARG A 6 -11.43 -13.58 -11.41
C ARG A 6 -12.20 -14.85 -11.11
N ASP A 7 -11.49 -15.90 -10.66
CA ASP A 7 -12.04 -17.26 -10.62
C ASP A 7 -12.74 -17.58 -9.29
N GLN A 8 -12.36 -16.90 -8.20
CA GLN A 8 -12.86 -17.19 -6.85
C GLN A 8 -13.59 -16.00 -6.23
N VAL A 9 -12.99 -14.79 -6.29
CA VAL A 9 -13.51 -13.63 -5.57
C VAL A 9 -14.75 -13.05 -6.24
N VAL A 10 -14.73 -12.89 -7.55
CA VAL A 10 -15.86 -12.33 -8.30
C VAL A 10 -17.13 -13.16 -8.13
N PRO A 11 -17.13 -14.49 -8.32
CA PRO A 11 -18.34 -15.31 -8.11
C PRO A 11 -18.86 -15.24 -6.66
N ALA A 12 -17.94 -15.27 -5.69
CA ALA A 12 -18.31 -15.20 -4.27
C ALA A 12 -18.99 -13.87 -3.91
N LEU A 13 -18.44 -12.74 -4.37
CA LEU A 13 -19.03 -11.42 -4.14
C LEU A 13 -20.37 -11.23 -4.86
N MET A 14 -20.50 -11.75 -6.07
CA MET A 14 -21.79 -11.74 -6.79
C MET A 14 -22.87 -12.47 -6.04
N GLN A 15 -22.57 -13.62 -5.46
CA GLN A 15 -23.52 -14.40 -4.68
C GLN A 15 -23.88 -13.72 -3.36
N GLU A 16 -22.90 -13.16 -2.66
CA GLU A 16 -23.06 -12.57 -1.33
C GLU A 16 -23.82 -11.25 -1.36
N PHE A 17 -23.43 -10.35 -2.28
CA PHE A 17 -24.06 -9.01 -2.41
C PHE A 17 -25.15 -8.94 -3.47
N LYS A 18 -25.43 -10.05 -4.16
CA LYS A 18 -26.50 -10.16 -5.18
C LYS A 18 -26.41 -9.09 -6.28
N TYR A 19 -25.17 -8.82 -6.78
CA TYR A 19 -24.98 -7.90 -7.88
C TYR A 19 -25.70 -8.39 -9.15
N GLY A 20 -26.35 -7.45 -9.85
CA GLY A 20 -27.03 -7.75 -11.12
C GLY A 20 -26.09 -7.88 -12.31
N ASN A 21 -24.91 -7.28 -12.22
CA ASN A 21 -23.92 -7.28 -13.28
C ASN A 21 -22.51 -7.50 -12.72
N ILE A 22 -21.69 -8.28 -13.43
CA ILE A 22 -20.30 -8.51 -13.09
C ILE A 22 -19.45 -7.22 -12.99
N MET A 23 -19.84 -6.19 -13.72
CA MET A 23 -19.16 -4.88 -13.71
C MET A 23 -19.43 -4.06 -12.44
N GLU A 24 -20.42 -4.45 -11.63
CA GLU A 24 -20.68 -3.84 -10.31
C GLU A 24 -19.79 -4.40 -9.21
N VAL A 25 -19.20 -5.58 -9.45
CA VAL A 25 -18.36 -6.24 -8.46
C VAL A 25 -17.13 -5.38 -8.15
N PRO A 26 -16.86 -5.09 -6.85
CA PRO A 26 -15.73 -4.30 -6.46
C PRO A 26 -14.41 -4.96 -6.86
N ARG A 27 -13.48 -4.12 -7.32
CA ARG A 27 -12.13 -4.53 -7.75
C ARG A 27 -11.06 -3.61 -7.18
N ILE A 28 -9.84 -4.10 -7.09
CA ILE A 28 -8.69 -3.24 -6.78
C ILE A 28 -8.37 -2.40 -8.03
N GLU A 29 -8.37 -1.09 -7.85
CA GLU A 29 -8.10 -0.13 -8.94
C GLU A 29 -6.61 0.22 -9.04
N LYS A 30 -6.00 0.50 -7.89
CA LYS A 30 -4.59 0.87 -7.76
C LYS A 30 -4.09 0.60 -6.34
N VAL A 31 -2.77 0.51 -6.21
CA VAL A 31 -2.09 0.53 -4.92
C VAL A 31 -1.13 1.70 -4.89
N VAL A 32 -1.19 2.49 -3.84
CA VAL A 32 -0.31 3.62 -3.62
C VAL A 32 0.59 3.32 -2.42
N ILE A 33 1.89 3.45 -2.61
CA ILE A 33 2.85 3.41 -1.51
C ILE A 33 3.39 4.81 -1.30
N ASN A 34 3.41 5.26 -0.06
CA ASN A 34 3.94 6.55 0.33
C ASN A 34 4.95 6.39 1.48
N ILE A 35 6.08 7.08 1.35
CA ILE A 35 7.08 7.22 2.42
C ILE A 35 7.20 8.70 2.75
N GLY A 36 6.79 9.08 3.96
CA GLY A 36 6.97 10.43 4.48
C GLY A 36 8.38 10.59 5.04
N LEU A 37 9.10 11.61 4.59
CA LEU A 37 10.48 11.90 4.98
C LEU A 37 10.60 13.34 5.46
N GLY A 38 10.13 13.63 6.67
CA GLY A 38 10.27 14.95 7.27
C GLY A 38 11.73 15.39 7.41
N GLU A 39 12.63 14.45 7.69
CA GLU A 39 14.07 14.67 7.82
C GLU A 39 14.78 14.94 6.47
N ALA A 40 14.17 14.61 5.33
CA ALA A 40 14.74 14.87 4.00
C ALA A 40 14.92 16.38 3.74
N ASN A 41 14.25 17.22 4.51
CA ASN A 41 14.44 18.67 4.49
C ASN A 41 15.89 19.09 4.85
N GLU A 42 16.56 18.27 5.67
CA GLU A 42 17.94 18.51 6.14
C GLU A 42 18.96 17.64 5.39
N ASN A 43 18.57 16.45 4.92
CA ASN A 43 19.47 15.51 4.28
C ASN A 43 18.83 14.85 3.05
N GLN A 44 19.25 15.30 1.86
CA GLN A 44 18.76 14.81 0.58
C GLN A 44 19.14 13.33 0.31
N LYS A 45 20.23 12.83 0.89
CA LYS A 45 20.62 11.42 0.74
C LYS A 45 19.56 10.45 1.27
N LEU A 46 18.81 10.85 2.30
CA LEU A 46 17.70 10.04 2.82
C LEU A 46 16.58 9.88 1.80
N LEU A 47 16.38 10.90 0.96
CA LEU A 47 15.40 10.86 -0.11
C LEU A 47 15.84 9.88 -1.21
N ASP A 48 17.10 9.93 -1.62
CA ASP A 48 17.63 9.05 -2.66
C ASP A 48 17.56 7.58 -2.23
N GLY A 49 17.87 7.29 -0.96
CA GLY A 49 17.70 5.94 -0.39
C GLY A 49 16.26 5.47 -0.43
N ALA A 50 15.28 6.32 -0.08
CA ALA A 50 13.87 5.96 -0.14
C ALA A 50 13.36 5.77 -1.58
N VAL A 51 13.88 6.52 -2.54
CA VAL A 51 13.59 6.33 -3.97
C VAL A 51 14.06 4.96 -4.43
N GLU A 52 15.30 4.58 -4.06
CA GLU A 52 15.85 3.28 -4.44
C GLU A 52 15.10 2.12 -3.77
N ASP A 53 14.78 2.23 -2.47
CA ASP A 53 13.97 1.23 -1.75
C ASP A 53 12.63 0.98 -2.47
N LEU A 54 11.89 2.04 -2.80
CA LEU A 54 10.62 1.90 -3.51
C LEU A 54 10.80 1.38 -4.94
N ARG A 55 11.89 1.75 -5.62
CA ARG A 55 12.20 1.23 -6.95
C ARG A 55 12.43 -0.27 -6.94
N ILE A 56 13.17 -0.76 -5.94
CA ILE A 56 13.43 -2.20 -5.75
C ILE A 56 12.14 -2.95 -5.43
N ILE A 57 11.33 -2.44 -4.48
CA ILE A 57 10.08 -3.08 -4.06
C ILE A 57 9.07 -3.14 -5.21
N THR A 58 8.93 -2.07 -5.99
CA THR A 58 7.82 -1.92 -6.94
C THR A 58 8.20 -2.18 -8.39
N GLY A 59 9.48 -2.15 -8.72
CA GLY A 59 9.95 -2.20 -10.11
C GLY A 59 9.48 -1.01 -10.95
N GLN A 60 9.14 0.12 -10.29
CA GLN A 60 8.70 1.34 -10.94
C GLN A 60 9.36 2.56 -10.31
N GLN A 61 9.72 3.54 -11.13
CA GLN A 61 10.32 4.78 -10.65
C GLN A 61 9.32 5.56 -9.80
N PRO A 62 9.66 5.86 -8.52
CA PRO A 62 8.81 6.65 -7.65
C PRO A 62 8.83 8.14 -8.01
N VAL A 63 7.82 8.86 -7.53
CA VAL A 63 7.70 10.30 -7.67
C VAL A 63 8.07 10.96 -6.34
N ILE A 64 8.95 11.94 -6.36
CA ILE A 64 9.30 12.76 -5.21
C ILE A 64 8.15 13.72 -4.93
N THR A 65 7.63 13.70 -3.71
CA THR A 65 6.57 14.60 -3.26
C THR A 65 7.15 15.85 -2.63
N LYS A 66 6.63 17.02 -3.07
CA LYS A 66 7.10 18.32 -2.60
C LYS A 66 6.06 18.99 -1.70
N ALA A 67 6.51 19.80 -0.76
CA ALA A 67 5.66 20.60 0.10
C ALA A 67 4.85 21.60 -0.72
N LYS A 68 3.55 21.66 -0.47
CA LYS A 68 2.62 22.60 -1.14
C LYS A 68 2.54 23.97 -0.46
N LYS A 69 2.93 24.04 0.81
CA LYS A 69 2.89 25.26 1.64
C LYS A 69 4.10 25.31 2.54
N SER A 70 4.54 26.52 2.87
CA SER A 70 5.58 26.75 3.87
C SER A 70 4.97 26.67 5.28
N ILE A 71 5.64 25.94 6.19
CA ILE A 71 5.23 25.79 7.59
C ILE A 71 6.41 26.09 8.48
N ALA A 72 6.36 27.23 9.18
CA ALA A 72 7.47 27.74 10.00
C ALA A 72 7.85 26.78 11.15
N THR A 73 6.84 26.19 11.82
CA THR A 73 7.05 25.23 12.93
C THR A 73 7.91 24.05 12.55
N PHE A 74 7.81 23.57 11.31
CA PHE A 74 8.59 22.44 10.79
C PHE A 74 9.80 22.89 9.96
N LYS A 75 10.14 24.19 9.96
CA LYS A 75 11.21 24.75 9.11
C LYS A 75 11.10 24.34 7.64
N LEU A 76 9.87 24.14 7.18
CA LEU A 76 9.53 23.65 5.85
C LEU A 76 9.21 24.81 4.92
N ARG A 77 9.86 24.86 3.77
CA ARG A 77 9.54 25.81 2.70
C ARG A 77 8.80 25.09 1.57
N GLU A 78 7.88 25.82 0.92
CA GLU A 78 7.20 25.36 -0.28
C GLU A 78 8.22 24.90 -1.35
N GLY A 79 7.87 23.82 -2.07
CA GLY A 79 8.72 23.23 -3.09
C GLY A 79 9.79 22.25 -2.58
N ARG A 80 10.07 22.20 -1.27
CA ARG A 80 11.02 21.22 -0.73
C ARG A 80 10.48 19.80 -0.80
N ALA A 81 11.37 18.84 -1.09
CA ALA A 81 11.06 17.42 -1.12
C ALA A 81 10.82 16.92 0.32
N ILE A 82 9.68 16.27 0.56
CA ILE A 82 9.25 15.79 1.88
C ILE A 82 8.85 14.32 1.90
N GLY A 83 8.94 13.65 0.77
CA GLY A 83 8.59 12.23 0.70
C GLY A 83 8.67 11.68 -0.71
N VAL A 84 8.33 10.41 -0.81
CA VAL A 84 8.35 9.66 -2.06
C VAL A 84 7.07 8.84 -2.16
N LYS A 85 6.46 8.78 -3.32
CA LYS A 85 5.28 7.94 -3.57
C LYS A 85 5.39 7.19 -4.90
N VAL A 86 4.73 6.05 -4.96
CA VAL A 86 4.53 5.29 -6.19
C VAL A 86 3.07 4.84 -6.28
N THR A 87 2.52 4.86 -7.49
CA THR A 87 1.17 4.36 -7.77
C THR A 87 1.29 3.20 -8.75
N LEU A 88 0.83 2.03 -8.32
CA LEU A 88 0.85 0.81 -9.12
C LEU A 88 -0.53 0.47 -9.63
N ARG A 89 -0.59 0.03 -10.89
CA ARG A 89 -1.80 -0.46 -11.58
C ARG A 89 -1.46 -1.73 -12.36
N GLY A 90 -2.49 -2.46 -12.81
CA GLY A 90 -2.33 -3.65 -13.66
C GLY A 90 -1.47 -4.74 -13.01
N GLU A 91 -0.58 -5.34 -13.77
CA GLU A 91 0.22 -6.48 -13.33
C GLU A 91 1.13 -6.17 -12.13
N LYS A 92 1.78 -4.99 -12.11
CA LYS A 92 2.62 -4.57 -10.99
C LYS A 92 1.84 -4.44 -9.69
N MET A 93 0.60 -3.96 -9.77
CA MET A 93 -0.31 -3.90 -8.64
C MET A 93 -0.63 -5.29 -8.10
N TRP A 94 -1.02 -6.22 -8.97
CA TRP A 94 -1.34 -7.60 -8.57
C TRP A 94 -0.13 -8.32 -7.98
N SER A 95 1.06 -8.12 -8.56
CA SER A 95 2.32 -8.66 -8.04
C SER A 95 2.65 -8.10 -6.65
N LEU A 96 2.45 -6.80 -6.43
CA LEU A 96 2.69 -6.20 -5.12
C LEU A 96 1.69 -6.72 -4.08
N VAL A 97 0.40 -6.79 -4.41
CA VAL A 97 -0.63 -7.33 -3.49
C VAL A 97 -0.33 -8.76 -3.10
N ASP A 98 0.12 -9.58 -4.04
CA ASP A 98 0.52 -10.97 -3.78
C ASP A 98 1.68 -11.05 -2.79
N ARG A 99 2.75 -10.31 -3.04
CA ARG A 99 3.91 -10.27 -2.15
C ARG A 99 3.58 -9.66 -0.78
N LEU A 100 2.74 -8.65 -0.75
CA LEU A 100 2.30 -8.02 0.49
C LEU A 100 1.58 -9.04 1.39
N ILE A 101 0.59 -9.75 0.85
CA ILE A 101 -0.25 -10.69 1.61
C ILE A 101 0.54 -11.96 2.00
N ASN A 102 1.28 -12.54 1.07
CA ASN A 102 1.87 -13.87 1.27
C ASN A 102 3.31 -13.83 1.81
N ILE A 103 4.03 -12.74 1.64
CA ILE A 103 5.45 -12.65 2.02
C ILE A 103 5.68 -11.56 3.07
N ALA A 104 5.28 -10.32 2.81
CA ALA A 104 5.64 -9.19 3.66
C ALA A 104 4.89 -9.21 4.99
N LEU A 105 3.57 -9.37 4.99
CA LEU A 105 2.77 -9.36 6.20
C LEU A 105 3.12 -10.49 7.18
N PRO A 106 3.31 -11.76 6.75
CA PRO A 106 3.74 -12.82 7.66
C PRO A 106 5.13 -12.60 8.30
N ARG A 107 5.98 -11.77 7.69
CA ARG A 107 7.31 -11.41 8.21
C ARG A 107 7.30 -10.28 9.23
N VAL A 108 6.15 -9.62 9.42
CA VAL A 108 5.99 -8.60 10.47
C VAL A 108 6.20 -9.23 11.83
N ARG A 109 7.09 -8.62 12.63
CA ARG A 109 7.35 -9.07 13.99
C ARG A 109 6.08 -8.98 14.83
N ASP A 110 5.78 -10.06 15.59
CA ASP A 110 4.58 -10.17 16.44
C ASP A 110 3.26 -9.91 15.68
N PHE A 111 3.18 -10.42 14.45
CA PHE A 111 2.01 -10.22 13.60
C PHE A 111 0.77 -10.90 14.19
N ARG A 112 -0.24 -10.12 14.53
CA ARG A 112 -1.53 -10.58 15.08
C ARG A 112 -2.72 -10.33 14.16
N GLY A 113 -2.45 -10.07 12.89
CA GLY A 113 -3.45 -9.62 11.91
C GLY A 113 -3.49 -8.10 11.79
N ILE A 114 -4.22 -7.64 10.78
CA ILE A 114 -4.35 -6.22 10.44
C ILE A 114 -5.70 -5.71 10.90
N PRO A 115 -5.80 -4.50 11.50
CA PRO A 115 -7.09 -3.89 11.78
C PRO A 115 -7.93 -3.79 10.50
N ASP A 116 -9.20 -4.09 10.60
CA ASP A 116 -10.15 -4.11 9.47
C ASP A 116 -10.83 -2.76 9.21
N ARG A 117 -10.21 -1.67 9.66
CA ARG A 117 -10.73 -0.31 9.50
C ARG A 117 -10.42 0.23 8.12
N LEU A 118 -11.46 0.55 7.34
CA LEU A 118 -11.41 1.20 6.04
C LEU A 118 -11.70 2.72 6.17
N ASP A 119 -11.71 3.42 5.05
CA ASP A 119 -11.83 4.90 5.01
C ASP A 119 -13.27 5.42 4.87
N GLY A 120 -14.30 4.57 4.91
CA GLY A 120 -15.70 4.91 4.67
C GLY A 120 -16.12 4.80 3.19
N ARG A 121 -15.18 4.50 2.30
CA ARG A 121 -15.39 4.37 0.85
C ARG A 121 -14.79 3.08 0.27
N GLY A 122 -14.53 2.11 1.11
CA GLY A 122 -13.99 0.81 0.72
C GLY A 122 -12.51 0.80 0.39
N ASN A 123 -11.75 1.86 0.67
CA ASN A 123 -10.30 1.85 0.53
C ASN A 123 -9.64 1.43 1.85
N PHE A 124 -8.51 0.75 1.73
CA PHE A 124 -7.79 0.22 2.87
C PHE A 124 -6.34 0.75 2.92
N THR A 125 -5.92 1.23 4.07
CA THR A 125 -4.55 1.72 4.29
C THR A 125 -3.90 0.96 5.43
N ILE A 126 -2.68 0.47 5.20
CA ILE A 126 -1.83 -0.18 6.19
C ILE A 126 -0.53 0.60 6.35
N GLY A 127 -0.15 0.89 7.59
CA GLY A 127 1.16 1.42 7.94
C GLY A 127 2.13 0.29 8.27
N LEU A 128 3.25 0.25 7.57
CA LEU A 128 4.35 -0.66 7.83
C LEU A 128 5.49 0.12 8.49
N ARG A 129 6.05 -0.41 9.57
CA ARG A 129 7.11 0.27 10.33
C ARG A 129 8.48 0.16 9.67
N GLU A 130 8.69 -0.89 8.87
CA GLU A 130 9.99 -1.24 8.32
C GLU A 130 9.86 -1.70 6.87
N GLN A 131 10.73 -1.21 5.98
CA GLN A 131 10.81 -1.70 4.59
C GLN A 131 11.42 -3.11 4.48
N LEU A 132 12.10 -3.57 5.53
CA LEU A 132 12.77 -4.88 5.60
C LEU A 132 11.83 -6.09 5.51
N MET A 133 10.52 -5.89 5.69
CA MET A 133 9.55 -6.98 5.50
C MET A 133 9.44 -7.41 4.03
N PHE A 134 9.83 -6.57 3.10
CA PHE A 134 9.96 -6.97 1.70
C PHE A 134 11.26 -7.73 1.48
N ALA A 135 11.16 -8.95 0.93
CA ALA A 135 12.29 -9.84 0.74
C ALA A 135 13.36 -9.31 -0.22
N GLU A 136 12.97 -8.38 -1.07
CA GLU A 136 13.83 -7.73 -2.07
C GLU A 136 14.82 -6.75 -1.44
N ILE A 137 14.53 -6.25 -0.25
CA ILE A 137 15.38 -5.31 0.47
C ILE A 137 16.41 -6.07 1.28
N GLN A 138 17.69 -5.81 1.00
CA GLN A 138 18.83 -6.37 1.71
C GLN A 138 19.23 -5.46 2.87
N TYR A 139 19.34 -6.03 4.07
CA TYR A 139 19.69 -5.29 5.29
C TYR A 139 20.99 -4.49 5.14
N ASP A 140 22.00 -5.07 4.50
CA ASP A 140 23.32 -4.47 4.36
C ASP A 140 23.37 -3.27 3.40
N LYS A 141 22.30 -3.05 2.62
CA LYS A 141 22.23 -1.98 1.60
C LYS A 141 21.36 -0.80 2.02
N ILE A 142 20.66 -0.91 3.13
CA ILE A 142 19.83 0.19 3.62
C ILE A 142 20.67 1.17 4.44
N ASP A 143 20.41 2.45 4.22
CA ASP A 143 21.01 3.55 4.99
C ASP A 143 20.22 3.82 6.29
N LYS A 144 18.90 3.65 6.27
CA LYS A 144 18.00 3.84 7.41
C LYS A 144 16.75 2.98 7.29
N VAL A 145 16.26 2.47 8.44
CA VAL A 145 14.93 1.84 8.52
C VAL A 145 13.87 2.91 8.37
N ARG A 146 12.90 2.68 7.45
CA ARG A 146 11.82 3.61 7.14
C ARG A 146 10.48 2.93 7.20
N GLY A 147 9.51 3.64 7.78
CA GLY A 147 8.11 3.25 7.67
C GLY A 147 7.52 3.68 6.33
N MET A 148 6.46 2.99 5.92
CA MET A 148 5.70 3.32 4.72
C MET A 148 4.21 3.07 4.92
N GLU A 149 3.40 3.80 4.17
CA GLU A 149 1.98 3.56 4.06
C GLU A 149 1.65 2.92 2.72
N ILE A 150 0.87 1.87 2.75
CA ILE A 150 0.35 1.20 1.56
C ILE A 150 -1.15 1.34 1.55
N THR A 151 -1.67 2.07 0.57
CA THR A 151 -3.11 2.27 0.37
C THR A 151 -3.59 1.45 -0.82
N ILE A 152 -4.51 0.54 -0.57
CA ILE A 152 -5.22 -0.23 -1.59
C ILE A 152 -6.52 0.50 -1.91
N VAL A 153 -6.62 1.06 -3.10
CA VAL A 153 -7.80 1.76 -3.58
C VAL A 153 -8.67 0.78 -4.35
N THR A 154 -9.93 0.69 -3.95
CA THR A 154 -10.91 -0.20 -4.58
C THR A 154 -12.03 0.59 -5.24
N THR A 155 -12.85 -0.09 -6.03
CA THR A 155 -14.08 0.46 -6.60
C THR A 155 -15.31 0.17 -5.74
N ALA A 156 -15.12 -0.37 -4.52
CA ALA A 156 -16.19 -0.62 -3.59
C ALA A 156 -16.93 0.67 -3.22
N ARG A 157 -18.23 0.59 -3.00
CA ARG A 157 -19.06 1.72 -2.58
C ARG A 157 -19.13 1.86 -1.07
N THR A 158 -18.98 0.73 -0.37
CA THR A 158 -19.05 0.66 1.09
C THR A 158 -17.81 -0.05 1.65
N ASP A 159 -17.53 0.19 2.93
CA ASP A 159 -16.43 -0.49 3.63
C ASP A 159 -16.67 -2.00 3.76
N GLU A 160 -17.92 -2.42 3.84
CA GLU A 160 -18.28 -3.82 3.89
C GLU A 160 -17.88 -4.57 2.62
N GLU A 161 -18.21 -4.00 1.45
CA GLU A 161 -17.81 -4.54 0.15
C GLU A 161 -16.27 -4.58 0.01
N GLY A 162 -15.59 -3.49 0.38
CA GLY A 162 -14.12 -3.39 0.33
C GLY A 162 -13.43 -4.38 1.25
N ARG A 163 -13.93 -4.51 2.50
CA ARG A 163 -13.44 -5.47 3.48
C ARG A 163 -13.60 -6.89 2.97
N ARG A 164 -14.78 -7.23 2.45
CA ARG A 164 -15.06 -8.56 1.94
C ARG A 164 -14.21 -8.92 0.74
N LEU A 165 -14.02 -7.98 -0.19
CA LEU A 165 -13.10 -8.12 -1.32
C LEU A 165 -11.70 -8.49 -0.83
N LEU A 166 -11.13 -7.71 0.09
CA LEU A 166 -9.78 -7.92 0.60
C LEU A 166 -9.65 -9.23 1.40
N ALA A 167 -10.66 -9.58 2.19
CA ALA A 167 -10.70 -10.84 2.92
C ALA A 167 -10.67 -12.06 1.99
N LEU A 168 -11.47 -12.06 0.92
CA LEU A 168 -11.47 -13.11 -0.10
C LEU A 168 -10.16 -13.16 -0.90
N MET A 169 -9.48 -12.02 -1.05
CA MET A 169 -8.13 -11.96 -1.62
C MET A 169 -7.06 -12.57 -0.70
N GLY A 170 -7.39 -12.82 0.58
CA GLY A 170 -6.50 -13.43 1.55
C GLY A 170 -5.85 -12.44 2.51
N MET A 171 -6.36 -11.21 2.61
CA MET A 171 -5.85 -10.24 3.58
C MET A 171 -6.08 -10.76 5.00
N PRO A 172 -5.03 -10.84 5.84
CA PRO A 172 -5.10 -11.41 7.18
C PRO A 172 -5.62 -10.39 8.19
N PHE A 173 -6.92 -10.09 8.14
CA PHE A 173 -7.56 -9.22 9.13
C PHE A 173 -7.59 -9.89 10.51
N GLN A 174 -7.56 -9.07 11.56
CA GLN A 174 -7.74 -9.55 12.92
C GLN A 174 -9.14 -10.17 13.05
N LYS A 175 -9.19 -11.34 13.67
CA LYS A 175 -10.48 -11.92 14.10
C LYS A 175 -10.87 -11.24 15.40
N ASN A 176 -11.96 -10.51 15.38
CA ASN A 176 -12.62 -10.05 16.60
C ASN A 176 -13.20 -11.23 17.37
#